data_4fa70cb021c9beade7df2ce9debdd2a4
#
_entry.id   4fa70cb021c9beade7df2ce9debdd2a4
#
_cell.length_a   1.000
_cell.length_b   1.000
_cell.length_c   1.000
_cell.angle_alpha   90.00
_cell.angle_beta   90.00
_cell.angle_gamma   90.00
#
_symmetry.space_group_name_H-M   'P 1'
#
loop_
_entity.id
_entity.type
_entity.pdbx_description
1 polymer ?
#
loop_
_entity_poly.entity_id
_entity_poly.type
_entity_poly.pdbx_seq_one_letter_code
_entity_poly.pdbx_strand_id
1 'polypeptide(L)'
;MAKIRVIKKNDDYSTDYKVGDILEVTGTWYGGINVKSITGIPLCLDKDEYEEIRENTDMSHEEYERAASYWKEKDASAVRLEESALKKAVEEYILANNTCALATGAGEFVRCTPIEYTYHDHTFWMFSEGGEKFTGLEKNKNVCLAIFDKYQGFGKLKGMQVSGKAEVVEPFSEEYNAAAEFKKIPIAALKKMPHPMNLIKVTPERIQFLNSDFKEKGVDVRQEILY
;
A
#
# COMPACT_ATOMS: atom_id res chain seq x y z
N MET A 1 1.10 22.27 -21.20
CA MET A 1 0.24 23.43 -20.93
C MET A 1 -1.14 22.92 -20.61
N ALA A 2 -1.86 23.55 -19.69
CA ALA A 2 -3.22 23.13 -19.37
C ALA A 2 -4.13 23.30 -20.58
N LYS A 3 -5.00 22.32 -20.82
CA LYS A 3 -6.01 22.35 -21.90
C LYS A 3 -7.41 22.36 -21.30
N ILE A 4 -8.31 22.99 -22.01
CA ILE A 4 -9.73 23.03 -21.64
C ILE A 4 -10.60 22.58 -22.81
N ARG A 5 -11.82 22.16 -22.50
CA ARG A 5 -12.89 21.98 -23.49
C ARG A 5 -13.94 23.04 -23.28
N VAL A 6 -14.32 23.70 -24.35
CA VAL A 6 -15.45 24.66 -24.33
C VAL A 6 -16.73 23.84 -24.17
N ILE A 7 -17.51 24.11 -23.11
CA ILE A 7 -18.78 23.44 -22.81
C ILE A 7 -19.99 24.33 -23.01
N LYS A 8 -19.79 25.65 -23.03
CA LYS A 8 -20.80 26.67 -23.23
C LYS A 8 -20.16 27.86 -23.97
N LYS A 9 -20.97 28.65 -24.58
CA LYS A 9 -20.55 29.89 -25.26
C LYS A 9 -21.45 31.02 -24.82
N ASN A 10 -20.88 32.04 -24.17
CA ASN A 10 -21.59 33.20 -23.67
C ASN A 10 -21.64 34.32 -24.73
N ASP A 11 -20.74 34.31 -25.71
CA ASP A 11 -20.72 35.24 -26.84
C ASP A 11 -21.24 34.59 -28.10
N ASP A 12 -22.51 34.89 -28.45
CA ASP A 12 -23.17 34.33 -29.62
C ASP A 12 -22.68 34.93 -30.96
N TYR A 13 -21.90 35.99 -30.92
CA TYR A 13 -21.46 36.73 -32.14
C TYR A 13 -20.04 36.29 -32.58
N SER A 14 -19.19 35.85 -31.68
CA SER A 14 -17.85 35.37 -32.05
C SER A 14 -17.94 34.08 -32.83
N THR A 15 -17.18 33.97 -33.92
CA THR A 15 -17.00 32.74 -34.72
C THR A 15 -15.65 32.07 -34.43
N ASP A 16 -14.88 32.63 -33.53
CA ASP A 16 -13.50 32.22 -33.30
C ASP A 16 -13.35 30.95 -32.44
N TYR A 17 -14.43 30.55 -31.78
CA TYR A 17 -14.52 29.30 -31.03
C TYR A 17 -15.95 28.76 -30.99
N LYS A 18 -16.09 27.48 -30.68
CA LYS A 18 -17.40 26.79 -30.57
C LYS A 18 -17.36 25.78 -29.42
N VAL A 19 -18.53 25.39 -28.95
CA VAL A 19 -18.72 24.31 -28.00
C VAL A 19 -18.06 23.02 -28.52
N GLY A 20 -17.27 22.37 -27.72
CA GLY A 20 -16.47 21.19 -28.05
C GLY A 20 -15.02 21.47 -28.45
N ASP A 21 -14.64 22.72 -28.70
CA ASP A 21 -13.24 23.04 -29.00
C ASP A 21 -12.32 22.76 -27.79
N ILE A 22 -11.12 22.23 -28.10
CA ILE A 22 -10.06 22.02 -27.13
C ILE A 22 -9.02 23.12 -27.34
N LEU A 23 -8.83 23.94 -26.32
CA LEU A 23 -7.97 25.12 -26.38
C LEU A 23 -6.88 25.08 -25.30
N GLU A 24 -5.73 25.66 -25.59
CA GLU A 24 -4.62 25.79 -24.63
C GLU A 24 -4.77 27.03 -23.76
N VAL A 25 -4.59 26.87 -22.45
CA VAL A 25 -4.62 27.98 -21.48
C VAL A 25 -3.32 28.76 -21.59
N THR A 26 -3.43 30.06 -21.84
CA THR A 26 -2.30 31.00 -21.94
C THR A 26 -2.17 31.90 -20.73
N GLY A 27 -3.18 31.96 -19.89
CA GLY A 27 -3.19 32.74 -18.65
C GLY A 27 -4.50 32.63 -17.90
N THR A 28 -4.57 33.29 -16.75
CA THR A 28 -5.77 33.34 -15.91
C THR A 28 -6.13 34.79 -15.59
N TRP A 29 -7.39 35.04 -15.33
CA TRP A 29 -7.88 36.31 -14.82
C TRP A 29 -8.96 36.06 -13.76
N TYR A 30 -9.42 37.10 -13.08
CA TYR A 30 -10.33 36.94 -11.93
C TYR A 30 -11.64 36.21 -12.26
N GLY A 31 -12.18 36.38 -13.48
CA GLY A 31 -13.46 35.79 -13.93
C GLY A 31 -13.32 34.46 -14.70
N GLY A 32 -12.12 34.08 -15.14
CA GLY A 32 -11.92 32.91 -15.99
C GLY A 32 -10.50 32.71 -16.45
N ILE A 33 -10.34 32.33 -17.73
CA ILE A 33 -9.04 32.03 -18.34
C ILE A 33 -8.86 32.73 -19.68
N ASN A 34 -7.58 32.91 -20.02
CA ASN A 34 -7.17 33.32 -21.36
C ASN A 34 -6.73 32.10 -22.15
N VAL A 35 -7.20 31.96 -23.37
CA VAL A 35 -6.87 30.86 -24.30
C VAL A 35 -6.54 31.44 -25.68
N LYS A 36 -6.03 30.59 -26.56
CA LYS A 36 -5.95 30.89 -27.99
C LYS A 36 -6.94 30.04 -28.76
N SER A 37 -7.70 30.65 -29.66
CA SER A 37 -8.55 29.92 -30.63
C SER A 37 -7.71 28.97 -31.50
N ILE A 38 -8.35 28.09 -32.24
CA ILE A 38 -7.68 27.21 -33.21
C ILE A 38 -6.95 28.04 -34.29
N THR A 39 -7.43 29.25 -34.56
CA THR A 39 -6.79 30.21 -35.52
C THR A 39 -5.73 31.11 -34.89
N GLY A 40 -5.48 30.95 -33.59
CA GLY A 40 -4.45 31.68 -32.84
C GLY A 40 -4.93 33.03 -32.26
N ILE A 41 -6.21 33.33 -32.33
CA ILE A 41 -6.79 34.58 -31.79
C ILE A 41 -6.90 34.44 -30.27
N PRO A 42 -6.42 35.45 -29.49
CA PRO A 42 -6.58 35.46 -28.03
C PRO A 42 -8.04 35.58 -27.64
N LEU A 43 -8.50 34.73 -26.73
CA LEU A 43 -9.86 34.70 -26.20
C LEU A 43 -9.84 34.72 -24.69
N CYS A 44 -10.88 35.30 -24.08
CA CYS A 44 -11.17 35.22 -22.67
C CYS A 44 -12.45 34.39 -22.49
N LEU A 45 -12.37 33.32 -21.72
CA LEU A 45 -13.53 32.48 -21.39
C LEU A 45 -13.87 32.62 -19.91
N ASP A 46 -15.17 32.77 -19.63
CA ASP A 46 -15.72 32.77 -18.29
C ASP A 46 -15.67 31.36 -17.68
N LYS A 47 -15.74 31.27 -16.36
CA LYS A 47 -15.67 29.97 -15.64
C LYS A 47 -16.74 28.96 -16.01
N ASP A 48 -17.89 29.42 -16.51
CA ASP A 48 -19.00 28.58 -16.92
C ASP A 48 -18.95 28.14 -18.40
N GLU A 49 -17.96 28.64 -19.16
CA GLU A 49 -17.80 28.32 -20.57
C GLU A 49 -16.90 27.12 -20.83
N TYR A 50 -16.12 26.66 -19.86
CA TYR A 50 -15.15 25.59 -20.06
C TYR A 50 -15.10 24.58 -18.92
N GLU A 51 -14.63 23.39 -19.25
CA GLU A 51 -14.16 22.38 -18.30
C GLU A 51 -12.66 22.14 -18.50
N GLU A 52 -11.93 21.97 -17.42
CA GLU A 52 -10.51 21.61 -17.51
C GLU A 52 -10.38 20.18 -18.05
N ILE A 53 -9.65 20.01 -19.13
CA ILE A 53 -9.21 18.69 -19.56
C ILE A 53 -8.06 18.31 -18.65
N ARG A 54 -8.33 17.48 -17.68
CA ARG A 54 -7.27 16.73 -17.00
C ARG A 54 -6.71 15.78 -18.05
N GLU A 55 -5.52 16.06 -18.57
CA GLU A 55 -4.76 15.02 -19.27
C GLU A 55 -4.76 13.83 -18.32
N ASN A 56 -5.15 12.67 -18.83
CA ASN A 56 -5.11 11.45 -18.03
C ASN A 56 -3.67 11.27 -17.60
N THR A 57 -3.38 11.68 -16.36
CA THR A 57 -2.02 11.61 -15.78
C THR A 57 -1.73 10.20 -15.29
N ASP A 58 -2.65 9.27 -15.56
CA ASP A 58 -2.40 7.87 -15.27
C ASP A 58 -1.26 7.38 -16.15
N MET A 59 -0.30 6.78 -15.52
CA MET A 59 0.81 6.11 -16.20
C MET A 59 0.25 5.10 -17.19
N SER A 60 0.88 4.95 -18.35
CA SER A 60 0.58 3.88 -19.28
C SER A 60 0.84 2.51 -18.64
N HIS A 61 0.24 1.47 -19.19
CA HIS A 61 0.51 0.11 -18.73
C HIS A 61 2.02 -0.22 -18.73
N GLU A 62 2.74 0.18 -19.79
CA GLU A 62 4.20 -0.02 -19.90
C GLU A 62 4.99 0.72 -18.82
N GLU A 63 4.53 1.91 -18.41
CA GLU A 63 5.15 2.67 -17.31
C GLU A 63 4.90 2.01 -15.96
N TYR A 64 3.70 1.45 -15.72
CA TYR A 64 3.42 0.65 -14.53
C TYR A 64 4.27 -0.62 -14.49
N GLU A 65 4.36 -1.36 -15.59
CA GLU A 65 5.21 -2.56 -15.71
C GLU A 65 6.69 -2.24 -15.44
N ARG A 66 7.22 -1.17 -16.03
CA ARG A 66 8.59 -0.71 -15.80
C ARG A 66 8.81 -0.33 -14.33
N ALA A 67 7.88 0.40 -13.71
CA ALA A 67 7.97 0.76 -12.31
C ALA A 67 7.92 -0.48 -11.40
N ALA A 68 7.07 -1.45 -11.72
CA ALA A 68 6.96 -2.70 -10.97
C ALA A 68 8.21 -3.59 -11.09
N SER A 69 8.84 -3.61 -12.27
CA SER A 69 10.05 -4.42 -12.52
C SER A 69 11.33 -3.81 -11.94
N TYR A 70 11.35 -2.51 -11.66
CA TYR A 70 12.54 -1.78 -11.23
C TYR A 70 13.33 -2.45 -10.09
N TRP A 71 12.65 -2.94 -9.07
CA TRP A 71 13.30 -3.61 -7.97
C TRP A 71 13.75 -5.03 -8.30
N LYS A 72 13.08 -5.74 -9.21
CA LYS A 72 13.50 -7.07 -9.64
C LYS A 72 14.87 -7.02 -10.33
N GLU A 73 15.10 -6.02 -11.17
CA GLU A 73 16.38 -5.83 -11.86
C GLU A 73 17.49 -5.48 -10.86
N LYS A 74 17.23 -4.58 -9.92
CA LYS A 74 18.17 -4.24 -8.85
C LYS A 74 18.48 -5.41 -7.92
N ASP A 75 17.47 -6.16 -7.56
CA ASP A 75 17.61 -7.31 -6.67
C ASP A 75 18.46 -8.43 -7.29
N ALA A 76 18.47 -8.56 -8.62
CA ALA A 76 19.28 -9.56 -9.33
C ALA A 76 20.81 -9.35 -9.13
N SER A 77 21.24 -8.10 -8.90
CA SER A 77 22.66 -7.74 -8.70
C SER A 77 22.97 -7.36 -7.23
N ALA A 78 22.01 -7.50 -6.33
CA ALA A 78 22.16 -7.05 -4.96
C ALA A 78 23.19 -7.89 -4.17
N VAL A 79 24.04 -7.22 -3.42
CA VAL A 79 24.95 -7.87 -2.46
C VAL A 79 24.13 -8.30 -1.24
N ARG A 80 24.08 -9.60 -0.99
CA ARG A 80 23.27 -10.20 0.07
C ARG A 80 24.08 -10.47 1.33
N LEU A 81 23.40 -10.38 2.49
CA LEU A 81 23.90 -10.97 3.71
C LEU A 81 23.96 -12.50 3.56
N GLU A 82 24.85 -13.11 4.32
CA GLU A 82 24.81 -14.56 4.50
C GLU A 82 23.43 -14.96 5.08
N GLU A 83 22.89 -16.09 4.63
CA GLU A 83 21.50 -16.49 4.91
C GLU A 83 21.19 -16.58 6.41
N SER A 84 22.09 -17.17 7.20
CA SER A 84 21.89 -17.30 8.65
C SER A 84 21.92 -15.95 9.35
N ALA A 85 22.79 -15.04 8.91
CA ALA A 85 22.87 -13.69 9.44
C ALA A 85 21.62 -12.87 9.09
N LEU A 86 21.08 -13.08 7.89
CA LEU A 86 19.85 -12.42 7.47
C LEU A 86 18.64 -12.96 8.24
N LYS A 87 18.51 -14.29 8.38
CA LYS A 87 17.44 -14.92 9.19
C LYS A 87 17.44 -14.38 10.62
N LYS A 88 18.61 -14.30 11.24
CA LYS A 88 18.77 -13.74 12.58
C LYS A 88 18.31 -12.27 12.62
N ALA A 89 18.76 -11.44 11.69
CA ALA A 89 18.38 -10.03 11.65
C ALA A 89 16.87 -9.82 11.43
N VAL A 90 16.24 -10.67 10.62
CA VAL A 90 14.79 -10.67 10.39
C VAL A 90 14.06 -11.03 11.67
N GLU A 91 14.45 -12.12 12.33
CA GLU A 91 13.80 -12.57 13.56
C GLU A 91 13.96 -11.56 14.70
N GLU A 92 15.16 -11.01 14.88
CA GLU A 92 15.42 -9.95 15.86
C GLU A 92 14.52 -8.73 15.62
N TYR A 93 14.31 -8.33 14.37
CA TYR A 93 13.44 -7.19 14.05
C TYR A 93 11.96 -7.51 14.27
N ILE A 94 11.50 -8.70 13.92
CA ILE A 94 10.12 -9.15 14.20
C ILE A 94 9.85 -9.16 15.70
N LEU A 95 10.77 -9.71 16.49
CA LEU A 95 10.63 -9.83 17.95
C LEU A 95 10.78 -8.49 18.70
N ALA A 96 11.50 -7.53 18.11
CA ALA A 96 11.59 -6.16 18.65
C ALA A 96 10.31 -5.34 18.47
N ASN A 97 9.40 -5.81 17.63
CA ASN A 97 8.11 -5.20 17.33
C ASN A 97 6.97 -6.14 17.76
N ASN A 98 5.78 -5.62 17.93
CA ASN A 98 4.60 -6.41 18.25
C ASN A 98 3.35 -5.95 17.49
N THR A 99 3.48 -4.98 16.60
CA THR A 99 2.38 -4.44 15.81
C THR A 99 2.74 -4.38 14.35
N CYS A 100 1.77 -4.60 13.49
CA CYS A 100 1.92 -4.49 12.04
C CYS A 100 0.66 -3.89 11.42
N ALA A 101 0.77 -3.52 10.15
CA ALA A 101 -0.37 -3.26 9.30
C ALA A 101 -0.66 -4.53 8.49
N LEU A 102 -1.78 -5.20 8.77
CA LEU A 102 -2.26 -6.38 8.04
C LEU A 102 -3.07 -5.94 6.83
N ALA A 103 -2.56 -6.19 5.64
CA ALA A 103 -3.28 -5.99 4.39
C ALA A 103 -4.03 -7.25 3.99
N THR A 104 -5.34 -7.09 3.72
CA THR A 104 -6.24 -8.13 3.20
C THR A 104 -7.01 -7.57 2.00
N GLY A 105 -7.34 -8.40 1.02
CA GLY A 105 -8.06 -7.93 -0.15
C GLY A 105 -8.65 -9.07 -0.99
N ALA A 106 -9.74 -8.77 -1.70
CA ALA A 106 -10.38 -9.68 -2.64
C ALA A 106 -11.18 -8.89 -3.70
N GLY A 107 -10.83 -9.03 -4.97
CA GLY A 107 -11.38 -8.19 -6.04
C GLY A 107 -11.11 -6.71 -5.79
N GLU A 108 -12.14 -5.90 -5.80
CA GLU A 108 -12.04 -4.45 -5.53
C GLU A 108 -11.92 -4.11 -4.04
N PHE A 109 -12.15 -5.08 -3.14
CA PHE A 109 -12.04 -4.87 -1.71
C PHE A 109 -10.58 -4.89 -1.26
N VAL A 110 -10.14 -3.83 -0.61
CA VAL A 110 -8.82 -3.72 0.01
C VAL A 110 -8.97 -3.17 1.42
N ARG A 111 -8.33 -3.83 2.40
CA ARG A 111 -8.29 -3.36 3.78
C ARG A 111 -6.86 -3.43 4.32
N CYS A 112 -6.44 -2.40 5.04
CA CYS A 112 -5.21 -2.36 5.80
C CYS A 112 -5.58 -2.09 7.27
N THR A 113 -5.23 -3.02 8.16
CA THR A 113 -5.65 -2.97 9.56
C THR A 113 -4.42 -2.97 10.48
N PRO A 114 -4.20 -1.92 11.30
CA PRO A 114 -3.23 -2.01 12.39
C PRO A 114 -3.65 -3.10 13.38
N ILE A 115 -2.75 -4.01 13.69
CA ILE A 115 -3.04 -5.15 14.57
C ILE A 115 -1.79 -5.57 15.34
N GLU A 116 -1.98 -6.01 16.57
CA GLU A 116 -0.93 -6.60 17.39
C GLU A 116 -0.71 -8.05 16.97
N TYR A 117 0.55 -8.49 17.01
CA TYR A 117 0.92 -9.88 16.77
C TYR A 117 1.83 -10.43 17.87
N THR A 118 1.85 -11.74 18.02
CA THR A 118 2.95 -12.51 18.59
C THR A 118 3.61 -13.33 17.50
N TYR A 119 4.91 -13.60 17.64
CA TYR A 119 5.66 -14.37 16.66
C TYR A 119 6.40 -15.52 17.36
N HIS A 120 6.11 -16.75 16.95
CA HIS A 120 6.83 -17.95 17.37
C HIS A 120 6.65 -19.04 16.31
N ASP A 121 7.56 -19.97 16.26
CA ASP A 121 7.56 -21.10 15.31
C ASP A 121 7.38 -20.62 13.85
N HIS A 122 8.11 -19.55 13.47
CA HIS A 122 8.06 -18.92 12.15
C HIS A 122 6.66 -18.47 11.72
N THR A 123 5.77 -18.17 12.67
CA THR A 123 4.37 -17.85 12.42
C THR A 123 3.95 -16.60 13.19
N PHE A 124 3.14 -15.76 12.54
CA PHE A 124 2.51 -14.60 13.18
C PHE A 124 1.11 -14.99 13.66
N TRP A 125 0.80 -14.65 14.91
CA TRP A 125 -0.46 -14.96 15.57
C TRP A 125 -1.13 -13.67 16.04
N MET A 126 -2.38 -13.45 15.62
CA MET A 126 -3.10 -12.21 15.84
C MET A 126 -4.48 -12.47 16.39
N PHE A 127 -4.73 -12.11 17.65
CA PHE A 127 -6.06 -12.13 18.21
C PHE A 127 -6.85 -10.90 17.77
N SER A 128 -8.11 -11.08 17.41
CA SER A 128 -8.97 -10.02 16.89
C SER A 128 -10.43 -10.23 17.28
N GLU A 129 -11.11 -9.16 17.69
CA GLU A 129 -12.55 -9.18 17.95
C GLU A 129 -13.37 -9.38 16.67
N GLY A 130 -12.86 -8.99 15.51
CA GLY A 130 -13.58 -9.06 14.24
C GLY A 130 -13.19 -7.91 13.30
N GLY A 131 -14.12 -7.52 12.43
CA GLY A 131 -14.01 -6.39 11.52
C GLY A 131 -13.83 -6.75 10.06
N GLU A 132 -13.83 -5.75 9.19
CA GLU A 132 -13.90 -5.91 7.73
C GLU A 132 -12.75 -6.69 7.09
N LYS A 133 -11.59 -6.83 7.78
CA LYS A 133 -10.49 -7.69 7.29
C LYS A 133 -10.93 -9.13 7.01
N PHE A 134 -11.93 -9.63 7.74
CA PHE A 134 -12.45 -10.99 7.52
C PHE A 134 -13.21 -11.13 6.20
N THR A 135 -13.78 -10.04 5.64
CA THR A 135 -14.37 -10.05 4.29
C THR A 135 -13.33 -10.40 3.23
N GLY A 136 -12.11 -9.86 3.37
CA GLY A 136 -10.99 -10.22 2.49
C GLY A 136 -10.52 -11.64 2.74
N LEU A 137 -10.30 -12.01 4.02
CA LEU A 137 -9.79 -13.32 4.42
C LEU A 137 -10.70 -14.50 4.05
N GLU A 138 -12.01 -14.30 3.96
CA GLU A 138 -12.94 -15.33 3.50
C GLU A 138 -12.62 -15.77 2.07
N LYS A 139 -12.34 -14.82 1.18
CA LYS A 139 -12.19 -15.01 -0.26
C LYS A 139 -10.75 -15.19 -0.71
N ASN A 140 -9.80 -14.63 0.01
CA ASN A 140 -8.40 -14.63 -0.35
C ASN A 140 -7.52 -14.80 0.90
N LYS A 141 -6.72 -15.85 0.90
CA LYS A 141 -5.81 -16.17 2.01
C LYS A 141 -4.45 -15.50 1.87
N ASN A 142 -4.13 -14.90 0.73
CA ASN A 142 -2.91 -14.13 0.56
C ASN A 142 -3.01 -12.82 1.33
N VAL A 143 -2.01 -12.58 2.16
CA VAL A 143 -1.92 -11.36 2.98
C VAL A 143 -0.53 -10.77 2.90
N CYS A 144 -0.43 -9.50 3.29
CA CYS A 144 0.85 -8.85 3.50
C CYS A 144 0.85 -8.13 4.84
N LEU A 145 1.90 -8.34 5.63
CA LEU A 145 2.16 -7.59 6.85
C LEU A 145 3.20 -6.51 6.57
N ALA A 146 2.98 -5.30 7.04
CA ALA A 146 4.00 -4.27 7.08
C ALA A 146 4.38 -3.98 8.53
N ILE A 147 5.65 -4.19 8.86
CA ILE A 147 6.27 -3.86 10.15
C ILE A 147 7.29 -2.75 9.84
N PHE A 148 7.19 -1.60 10.51
CA PHE A 148 8.05 -0.48 10.16
C PHE A 148 8.29 0.47 11.33
N ASP A 149 9.50 1.05 11.35
CA ASP A 149 9.87 2.08 12.29
C ASP A 149 9.29 3.45 11.88
N LYS A 150 9.22 4.36 12.84
CA LYS A 150 8.92 5.76 12.54
C LYS A 150 9.96 6.32 11.57
N TYR A 151 9.49 7.03 10.55
CA TYR A 151 10.36 7.69 9.58
C TYR A 151 11.29 8.72 10.26
N GLN A 152 12.60 8.58 10.05
CA GLN A 152 13.64 9.46 10.59
C GLN A 152 14.60 9.98 9.51
N GLY A 153 14.23 9.89 8.24
CA GLY A 153 15.05 10.28 7.09
C GLY A 153 15.54 9.08 6.27
N PHE A 154 15.92 9.34 5.03
CA PHE A 154 16.30 8.29 4.05
C PHE A 154 17.49 7.41 4.49
N GLY A 155 18.39 7.94 5.33
CA GLY A 155 19.53 7.18 5.86
C GLY A 155 19.19 6.27 7.04
N LYS A 156 17.96 6.29 7.56
CA LYS A 156 17.53 5.56 8.76
C LYS A 156 16.24 4.76 8.51
N LEU A 157 16.02 4.34 7.29
CA LEU A 157 14.86 3.53 6.94
C LEU A 157 15.00 2.12 7.51
N LYS A 158 13.96 1.67 8.19
CA LYS A 158 13.83 0.30 8.64
C LYS A 158 12.37 -0.14 8.54
N GLY A 159 12.14 -1.23 7.84
CA GLY A 159 10.80 -1.77 7.65
C GLY A 159 10.80 -3.08 6.87
N MET A 160 9.76 -3.86 7.08
CA MET A 160 9.64 -5.21 6.57
C MET A 160 8.27 -5.40 5.93
N GLN A 161 8.25 -6.08 4.80
CA GLN A 161 7.04 -6.59 4.16
C GLN A 161 7.07 -8.12 4.23
N VAL A 162 6.04 -8.70 4.81
CA VAL A 162 5.89 -10.15 4.94
C VAL A 162 4.69 -10.57 4.11
N SER A 163 4.94 -11.23 2.98
CA SER A 163 3.90 -11.89 2.21
C SER A 163 3.72 -13.31 2.71
N GLY A 164 2.48 -13.75 2.87
CA GLY A 164 2.20 -15.09 3.39
C GLY A 164 0.75 -15.49 3.27
N LYS A 165 0.42 -16.64 3.86
CA LYS A 165 -0.92 -17.22 3.89
C LYS A 165 -1.55 -17.04 5.27
N ALA A 166 -2.78 -16.56 5.27
CA ALA A 166 -3.58 -16.42 6.49
C ALA A 166 -4.58 -17.57 6.63
N GLU A 167 -4.68 -18.07 7.85
CA GLU A 167 -5.72 -19.00 8.28
C GLU A 167 -6.47 -18.40 9.47
N VAL A 168 -7.76 -18.63 9.54
CA VAL A 168 -8.56 -18.30 10.74
C VAL A 168 -8.68 -19.61 11.54
N VAL A 169 -8.04 -19.61 12.70
CA VAL A 169 -7.96 -20.78 13.57
C VAL A 169 -9.27 -20.95 14.32
N GLU A 170 -9.77 -22.20 14.41
CA GLU A 170 -11.01 -22.49 15.11
C GLU A 170 -10.91 -22.15 16.61
N PRO A 171 -11.86 -21.36 17.14
CA PRO A 171 -11.85 -20.98 18.55
C PRO A 171 -11.79 -22.19 19.49
N PHE A 172 -10.93 -22.11 20.49
CA PHE A 172 -10.72 -23.13 21.50
C PHE A 172 -10.18 -24.49 21.00
N SER A 173 -9.74 -24.59 19.74
CA SER A 173 -8.93 -25.70 19.26
C SER A 173 -7.62 -25.82 20.06
N GLU A 174 -6.88 -26.89 19.89
CA GLU A 174 -5.57 -27.09 20.50
C GLU A 174 -4.61 -25.95 20.10
N GLU A 175 -4.54 -25.63 18.82
CA GLU A 175 -3.71 -24.55 18.26
C GLU A 175 -4.10 -23.18 18.81
N TYR A 176 -5.39 -22.88 18.89
CA TYR A 176 -5.90 -21.63 19.48
C TYR A 176 -5.49 -21.50 20.95
N ASN A 177 -5.64 -22.60 21.71
CA ASN A 177 -5.30 -22.59 23.13
C ASN A 177 -3.78 -22.43 23.33
N ALA A 178 -2.96 -23.07 22.52
CA ALA A 178 -1.51 -22.92 22.56
C ALA A 178 -1.06 -21.48 22.27
N ALA A 179 -1.66 -20.84 21.24
CA ALA A 179 -1.36 -19.43 20.93
C ALA A 179 -1.81 -18.48 22.06
N ALA A 180 -2.96 -18.73 22.69
CA ALA A 180 -3.43 -17.94 23.81
C ALA A 180 -2.51 -18.11 25.06
N GLU A 181 -2.06 -19.33 25.32
CA GLU A 181 -1.12 -19.63 26.41
C GLU A 181 0.23 -18.95 26.18
N PHE A 182 0.78 -19.03 24.97
CA PHE A 182 2.00 -18.34 24.59
C PHE A 182 1.92 -16.83 24.84
N LYS A 183 0.77 -16.24 24.47
CA LYS A 183 0.48 -14.82 24.71
C LYS A 183 0.10 -14.51 26.18
N LYS A 184 0.02 -15.54 27.02
CA LYS A 184 -0.41 -15.43 28.43
C LYS A 184 -1.84 -14.88 28.59
N ILE A 185 -2.73 -15.19 27.67
CA ILE A 185 -4.16 -14.88 27.75
C ILE A 185 -4.87 -16.05 28.46
N PRO A 186 -5.55 -15.82 29.59
CA PRO A 186 -6.27 -16.89 30.28
C PRO A 186 -7.44 -17.41 29.45
N ILE A 187 -7.43 -18.70 29.07
CA ILE A 187 -8.49 -19.34 28.29
C ILE A 187 -9.86 -19.17 28.98
N ALA A 188 -9.90 -19.23 30.31
CA ALA A 188 -11.13 -19.02 31.08
C ALA A 188 -11.71 -17.61 30.89
N ALA A 189 -10.87 -16.59 30.62
CA ALA A 189 -11.33 -15.25 30.29
C ALA A 189 -11.92 -15.19 28.89
N LEU A 190 -11.26 -15.82 27.90
CA LEU A 190 -11.75 -15.88 26.53
C LEU A 190 -13.10 -16.62 26.43
N LYS A 191 -13.30 -17.68 27.21
CA LYS A 191 -14.57 -18.43 27.28
C LYS A 191 -15.72 -17.65 27.92
N LYS A 192 -15.45 -16.58 28.68
CA LYS A 192 -16.48 -15.73 29.28
C LYS A 192 -16.91 -14.59 28.36
N MET A 193 -16.23 -14.37 27.25
CA MET A 193 -16.60 -13.32 26.29
C MET A 193 -17.91 -13.71 25.58
N PRO A 194 -18.78 -12.75 25.25
CA PRO A 194 -20.02 -13.01 24.51
C PRO A 194 -19.78 -13.69 23.14
N HIS A 195 -18.66 -13.37 22.52
CA HIS A 195 -18.18 -14.00 21.30
C HIS A 195 -16.69 -14.34 21.47
N PRO A 196 -16.24 -15.52 21.00
CA PRO A 196 -14.83 -15.86 21.03
C PRO A 196 -14.02 -14.83 20.23
N MET A 197 -12.83 -14.49 20.69
CA MET A 197 -11.89 -13.77 19.84
C MET A 197 -11.47 -14.65 18.65
N ASN A 198 -11.40 -14.05 17.47
CA ASN A 198 -10.85 -14.73 16.31
C ASN A 198 -9.33 -14.77 16.43
N LEU A 199 -8.72 -15.86 16.02
CA LEU A 199 -7.28 -15.98 15.91
C LEU A 199 -6.92 -16.11 14.43
N ILE A 200 -6.10 -15.17 13.95
CA ILE A 200 -5.52 -15.19 12.61
C ILE A 200 -4.09 -15.68 12.74
N LYS A 201 -3.77 -16.77 12.04
CA LYS A 201 -2.44 -17.32 11.88
C LYS A 201 -1.92 -16.92 10.50
N VAL A 202 -0.72 -16.36 10.42
CA VAL A 202 -0.07 -16.04 9.15
C VAL A 202 1.27 -16.74 9.05
N THR A 203 1.38 -17.62 8.06
CA THR A 203 2.63 -18.30 7.71
C THR A 203 3.34 -17.50 6.63
N PRO A 204 4.56 -16.98 6.88
CA PRO A 204 5.34 -16.27 5.89
C PRO A 204 5.75 -17.17 4.72
N GLU A 205 5.68 -16.64 3.50
CA GLU A 205 6.24 -17.26 2.30
C GLU A 205 7.44 -16.45 1.78
N ARG A 206 7.41 -15.13 1.99
CA ARG A 206 8.44 -14.20 1.54
C ARG A 206 8.55 -13.03 2.50
N ILE A 207 9.77 -12.69 2.89
CA ILE A 207 10.06 -11.51 3.69
C ILE A 207 11.03 -10.61 2.92
N GLN A 208 10.62 -9.36 2.70
CA GLN A 208 11.48 -8.30 2.18
C GLN A 208 11.80 -7.33 3.32
N PHE A 209 13.08 -7.21 3.65
CA PHE A 209 13.55 -6.39 4.76
C PHE A 209 14.42 -5.24 4.25
N LEU A 210 13.92 -4.01 4.38
CA LEU A 210 14.67 -2.79 4.16
C LEU A 210 15.28 -2.34 5.50
N ASN A 211 16.61 -2.28 5.58
CA ASN A 211 17.30 -1.80 6.76
C ASN A 211 18.55 -1.00 6.35
N SER A 212 18.56 0.28 6.64
CA SER A 212 19.66 1.19 6.31
C SER A 212 20.98 0.80 6.97
N ASP A 213 20.92 0.12 8.14
CA ASP A 213 22.13 -0.31 8.89
C ASP A 213 22.93 -1.39 8.13
N PHE A 214 22.32 -2.05 7.16
CA PHE A 214 23.02 -3.05 6.33
C PHE A 214 24.16 -2.46 5.51
N LYS A 215 24.14 -1.15 5.21
CA LYS A 215 25.25 -0.45 4.56
C LYS A 215 26.56 -0.56 5.33
N GLU A 216 26.49 -0.55 6.65
CA GLU A 216 27.68 -0.67 7.51
C GLU A 216 28.34 -2.03 7.37
N LYS A 217 27.60 -3.03 6.92
CA LYS A 217 28.08 -4.40 6.65
C LYS A 217 28.55 -4.58 5.20
N GLY A 218 28.52 -3.53 4.37
CA GLY A 218 28.92 -3.58 2.97
C GLY A 218 27.95 -4.30 2.05
N VAL A 219 26.69 -4.46 2.45
CA VAL A 219 25.64 -5.13 1.67
C VAL A 219 24.49 -4.17 1.35
N ASP A 220 23.65 -4.57 0.42
CA ASP A 220 22.48 -3.77 0.05
C ASP A 220 21.48 -3.69 1.20
N VAL A 221 20.86 -2.51 1.32
CA VAL A 221 19.90 -2.21 2.38
C VAL A 221 18.61 -3.04 2.29
N ARG A 222 18.29 -3.52 1.08
CA ARG A 222 17.12 -4.36 0.83
C ARG A 222 17.54 -5.81 0.70
N GLN A 223 17.05 -6.63 1.58
CA GLN A 223 17.31 -8.05 1.66
C GLN A 223 16.01 -8.83 1.51
N GLU A 224 16.08 -10.08 1.10
CA GLU A 224 14.92 -10.93 0.91
C GLU A 224 15.18 -12.36 1.38
N ILE A 225 14.18 -12.98 2.02
CA ILE A 225 14.13 -14.39 2.35
C ILE A 225 12.88 -15.01 1.74
N LEU A 226 13.00 -16.21 1.19
CA LEU A 226 11.91 -17.08 0.76
C LEU A 226 11.85 -18.29 1.73
N TYR A 227 10.62 -18.71 2.10
CA TYR A 227 10.35 -19.85 2.99
C TYR A 227 9.70 -20.99 2.25
#